data_cc43a4da2b7f6231fbd102780f852dda
#
_entry.id   cc43a4da2b7f6231fbd102780f852dda
#
_cell.length_a   1.000
_cell.length_b   1.000
_cell.length_c   1.000
_cell.angle_alpha   90.00
_cell.angle_beta   90.00
_cell.angle_gamma   90.00
#
_symmetry.space_group_name_H-M   'P 1'
#
loop_
_entity.id
_entity.type
_entity.pdbx_description
1 polymer ?
#
loop_
_entity_poly.entity_id
_entity_poly.type
_entity_poly.pdbx_seq_one_letter_code
_entity_poly.pdbx_strand_id
1 'polypeptide(L)'
;MAKRNEESYYPEIMTFIKAQIESNFLASKKPLKVYCKTGELKKGLHEIIKENGIETKCIIEFAERTPPLSLDIFALITDGIKYELLIVEVKLLGSVGLQQLSQLIGYCIVSNAQHGLLINVNGGESPRLLHLLSNEPDVTSIKRMLAYEKGIVEHNLGVMEWDSDSKNLIYTGYGKIQTISHLCYHLAEEFNII
;
A
#
# COMPACT_ATOMS: atom_id res chain seq x y z
N MET A 1 -0.45 29.85 -11.12
CA MET A 1 -0.78 28.41 -11.21
C MET A 1 -1.78 28.09 -10.11
N ALA A 2 -2.86 27.35 -10.40
CA ALA A 2 -3.77 26.88 -9.37
C ALA A 2 -2.99 25.94 -8.43
N LYS A 3 -3.17 26.10 -7.09
CA LYS A 3 -2.54 25.24 -6.10
C LYS A 3 -3.14 23.83 -6.26
N ARG A 4 -2.31 22.83 -6.60
CA ARG A 4 -2.74 21.44 -6.68
C ARG A 4 -3.24 20.99 -5.30
N ASN A 5 -4.36 20.26 -5.26
CA ASN A 5 -4.82 19.56 -4.06
C ASN A 5 -4.22 18.15 -4.00
N GLU A 6 -4.34 17.50 -2.89
CA GLU A 6 -3.81 16.15 -2.62
C GLU A 6 -4.24 15.13 -3.68
N GLU A 7 -5.53 15.08 -3.99
CA GLU A 7 -6.10 14.13 -4.96
C GLU A 7 -5.53 14.26 -6.38
N SER A 8 -5.01 15.44 -6.74
CA SER A 8 -4.42 15.67 -8.06
C SER A 8 -3.12 14.89 -8.30
N TYR A 9 -2.51 14.34 -7.25
CA TYR A 9 -1.30 13.51 -7.31
C TYR A 9 -1.59 12.01 -7.38
N TYR A 10 -2.81 11.57 -7.04
CA TYR A 10 -3.16 10.14 -7.02
C TYR A 10 -2.89 9.42 -8.35
N PRO A 11 -3.25 9.96 -9.54
CA PRO A 11 -2.97 9.27 -10.80
C PRO A 11 -1.48 9.06 -11.08
N GLU A 12 -0.64 10.03 -10.72
CA GLU A 12 0.82 9.93 -10.91
C GLU A 12 1.41 8.87 -9.97
N ILE A 13 1.02 8.88 -8.68
CA ILE A 13 1.46 7.92 -7.66
C ILE A 13 1.00 6.50 -8.03
N MET A 14 -0.27 6.31 -8.41
CA MET A 14 -0.79 5.01 -8.85
C MET A 14 -0.03 4.45 -10.05
N THR A 15 0.22 5.30 -11.05
CA THR A 15 0.97 4.90 -12.25
C THR A 15 2.39 4.47 -11.90
N PHE A 16 3.06 5.22 -11.03
CA PHE A 16 4.40 4.91 -10.56
C PHE A 16 4.45 3.58 -9.80
N ILE A 17 3.61 3.41 -8.77
CA ILE A 17 3.59 2.19 -7.94
C ILE A 17 3.30 0.96 -8.82
N LYS A 18 2.29 1.05 -9.69
CA LYS A 18 1.95 -0.02 -10.62
C LYS A 18 3.15 -0.39 -11.50
N ALA A 19 3.76 0.59 -12.17
CA ALA A 19 4.89 0.36 -13.06
C ALA A 19 6.09 -0.26 -12.32
N GLN A 20 6.41 0.24 -11.12
CA GLN A 20 7.51 -0.28 -10.32
C GLN A 20 7.29 -1.73 -9.89
N ILE A 21 6.10 -2.08 -9.38
CA ILE A 21 5.80 -3.44 -8.97
C ILE A 21 5.78 -4.38 -10.19
N GLU A 22 5.00 -4.06 -11.23
CA GLU A 22 4.88 -4.93 -12.40
C GLU A 22 6.23 -5.16 -13.10
N SER A 23 7.10 -4.13 -13.19
CA SER A 23 8.43 -4.26 -13.80
C SER A 23 9.36 -5.20 -13.00
N ASN A 24 9.28 -5.17 -11.66
CA ASN A 24 10.07 -6.08 -10.81
C ASN A 24 9.72 -7.55 -11.03
N PHE A 25 8.48 -7.86 -11.43
CA PHE A 25 8.01 -9.23 -11.62
C PHE A 25 7.84 -9.63 -13.09
N LEU A 26 8.19 -8.76 -14.04
CA LEU A 26 8.01 -9.03 -15.48
C LEU A 26 8.71 -10.30 -15.95
N ALA A 27 9.93 -10.54 -15.47
CA ALA A 27 10.74 -11.71 -15.82
C ALA A 27 10.54 -12.92 -14.88
N SER A 28 9.66 -12.80 -13.89
CA SER A 28 9.39 -13.89 -12.95
C SER A 28 8.53 -14.97 -13.57
N LYS A 29 8.60 -16.19 -13.02
CA LYS A 29 7.69 -17.28 -13.42
C LYS A 29 6.22 -16.99 -13.10
N LYS A 30 5.96 -16.04 -12.20
CA LYS A 30 4.65 -15.58 -11.79
C LYS A 30 4.60 -14.05 -11.90
N PRO A 31 4.33 -13.49 -13.09
CA PRO A 31 4.20 -12.04 -13.22
C PRO A 31 3.02 -11.54 -12.40
N LEU A 32 3.24 -10.49 -11.63
CA LEU A 32 2.17 -9.87 -10.86
C LEU A 32 1.48 -8.79 -11.68
N LYS A 33 0.16 -8.68 -11.50
CA LYS A 33 -0.67 -7.60 -12.04
C LYS A 33 -1.11 -6.70 -10.90
N VAL A 34 -1.10 -5.40 -11.12
CA VAL A 34 -1.46 -4.37 -10.13
C VAL A 34 -2.64 -3.56 -10.65
N TYR A 35 -3.72 -3.52 -9.87
CA TYR A 35 -4.93 -2.77 -10.17
C TYR A 35 -5.15 -1.72 -9.10
N CYS A 36 -4.88 -0.45 -9.42
CA CYS A 36 -5.04 0.68 -8.50
C CYS A 36 -6.40 1.36 -8.66
N LYS A 37 -7.01 1.75 -7.56
CA LYS A 37 -8.24 2.56 -7.50
C LYS A 37 -8.16 3.55 -6.33
N THR A 38 -9.07 4.50 -6.31
CA THR A 38 -9.30 5.49 -5.24
C THR A 38 -10.73 5.40 -4.73
N GLY A 39 -10.98 5.89 -3.53
CA GLY A 39 -12.33 5.99 -2.97
C GLY A 39 -12.74 4.76 -2.18
N GLU A 40 -14.01 4.33 -2.28
CA GLU A 40 -14.51 3.23 -1.46
C GLU A 40 -13.93 1.88 -1.86
N LEU A 41 -13.23 1.23 -0.93
CA LEU A 41 -12.50 -0.02 -1.14
C LEU A 41 -13.38 -1.15 -1.69
N LYS A 42 -14.52 -1.44 -1.02
CA LYS A 42 -15.41 -2.53 -1.43
C LYS A 42 -15.93 -2.33 -2.85
N LYS A 43 -16.43 -1.14 -3.15
CA LYS A 43 -16.92 -0.78 -4.48
C LYS A 43 -15.82 -0.89 -5.53
N GLY A 44 -14.65 -0.34 -5.24
CA GLY A 44 -13.53 -0.35 -6.18
C GLY A 44 -12.98 -1.76 -6.43
N LEU A 45 -12.97 -2.67 -5.44
CA LEU A 45 -12.63 -4.08 -5.65
C LEU A 45 -13.61 -4.78 -6.60
N HIS A 46 -14.92 -4.57 -6.44
CA HIS A 46 -15.92 -5.12 -7.37
C HIS A 46 -15.75 -4.56 -8.79
N GLU A 47 -15.44 -3.26 -8.92
CA GLU A 47 -15.13 -2.66 -10.22
C GLU A 47 -13.90 -3.29 -10.86
N ILE A 48 -12.78 -3.46 -10.10
CA ILE A 48 -11.57 -4.13 -10.57
C ILE A 48 -11.88 -5.54 -11.07
N ILE A 49 -12.62 -6.33 -10.29
CA ILE A 49 -13.01 -7.70 -10.63
C ILE A 49 -13.79 -7.73 -11.95
N LYS A 50 -14.80 -6.87 -12.06
CA LYS A 50 -15.66 -6.78 -13.25
C LYS A 50 -14.91 -6.31 -14.49
N GLU A 51 -14.14 -5.22 -14.39
CA GLU A 51 -13.42 -4.60 -15.50
C GLU A 51 -12.32 -5.50 -16.08
N ASN A 52 -11.72 -6.37 -15.24
CA ASN A 52 -10.60 -7.23 -15.62
C ASN A 52 -10.99 -8.71 -15.75
N GLY A 53 -12.27 -9.05 -15.62
CA GLY A 53 -12.74 -10.43 -15.77
C GLY A 53 -12.10 -11.40 -14.77
N ILE A 54 -11.91 -10.96 -13.50
CA ILE A 54 -11.30 -11.80 -12.46
C ILE A 54 -12.34 -12.79 -11.95
N GLU A 55 -12.11 -14.08 -12.19
CA GLU A 55 -13.00 -15.18 -11.78
C GLU A 55 -12.48 -15.96 -10.55
N THR A 56 -11.34 -15.55 -10.01
CA THR A 56 -10.69 -16.22 -8.90
C THR A 56 -11.53 -16.12 -7.63
N LYS A 57 -12.03 -17.25 -7.14
CA LYS A 57 -12.98 -17.34 -6.04
C LYS A 57 -12.52 -16.63 -4.77
N CYS A 58 -11.24 -16.80 -4.36
CA CYS A 58 -10.74 -16.16 -3.15
C CYS A 58 -10.73 -14.63 -3.25
N ILE A 59 -10.51 -14.04 -4.45
CA ILE A 59 -10.54 -12.59 -4.69
C ILE A 59 -11.97 -12.08 -4.60
N ILE A 60 -12.93 -12.82 -5.17
CA ILE A 60 -14.36 -12.47 -5.12
C ILE A 60 -14.86 -12.51 -3.66
N GLU A 61 -14.57 -13.60 -2.93
CA GLU A 61 -14.95 -13.74 -1.53
C GLU A 61 -14.31 -12.67 -0.63
N PHE A 62 -13.08 -12.27 -0.93
CA PHE A 62 -12.42 -11.16 -0.25
C PHE A 62 -13.16 -9.85 -0.48
N ALA A 63 -13.48 -9.50 -1.73
CA ALA A 63 -14.20 -8.28 -2.05
C ALA A 63 -15.58 -8.22 -1.36
N GLU A 64 -16.29 -9.36 -1.27
CA GLU A 64 -17.58 -9.45 -0.57
C GLU A 64 -17.47 -9.15 0.94
N ARG A 65 -16.40 -9.64 1.59
CA ARG A 65 -16.17 -9.48 3.04
C ARG A 65 -15.52 -8.15 3.40
N THR A 66 -14.93 -7.46 2.43
CA THR A 66 -14.23 -6.20 2.65
C THR A 66 -15.19 -5.12 3.16
N PRO A 67 -14.82 -4.37 4.21
CA PRO A 67 -15.65 -3.27 4.71
C PRO A 67 -15.66 -2.07 3.76
N PRO A 68 -16.71 -1.23 3.79
CA PRO A 68 -16.80 -0.02 2.98
C PRO A 68 -15.92 1.09 3.60
N LEU A 69 -14.61 1.06 3.29
CA LEU A 69 -13.64 2.07 3.71
C LEU A 69 -13.36 3.05 2.58
N SER A 70 -13.37 4.35 2.86
CA SER A 70 -12.88 5.37 1.94
C SER A 70 -11.37 5.51 2.10
N LEU A 71 -10.64 5.31 1.02
CA LEU A 71 -9.17 5.30 0.97
C LEU A 71 -8.68 6.26 -0.10
N ASP A 72 -7.51 6.85 0.11
CA ASP A 72 -6.88 7.71 -0.90
C ASP A 72 -6.54 6.89 -2.13
N ILE A 73 -5.72 5.84 -1.95
CA ILE A 73 -5.38 4.87 -3.00
C ILE A 73 -5.36 3.47 -2.38
N PHE A 74 -5.80 2.49 -3.13
CA PHE A 74 -5.53 1.08 -2.84
C PHE A 74 -5.17 0.33 -4.11
N ALA A 75 -4.43 -0.77 -3.96
CA ALA A 75 -4.06 -1.63 -5.07
C ALA A 75 -4.33 -3.10 -4.73
N LEU A 76 -5.07 -3.77 -5.63
CA LEU A 76 -5.16 -5.22 -5.66
C LEU A 76 -3.99 -5.74 -6.49
N ILE A 77 -3.12 -6.55 -5.89
CA ILE A 77 -1.95 -7.16 -6.50
C ILE A 77 -2.23 -8.67 -6.61
N THR A 78 -2.05 -9.27 -7.78
CA THR A 78 -2.39 -10.69 -7.98
C THR A 78 -1.53 -11.36 -9.06
N ASP A 79 -1.26 -12.66 -8.88
CA ASP A 79 -0.71 -13.57 -9.91
C ASP A 79 -1.82 -14.33 -10.66
N GLY A 80 -3.10 -13.99 -10.42
CA GLY A 80 -4.29 -14.66 -10.95
C GLY A 80 -4.83 -15.78 -10.06
N ILE A 81 -4.09 -16.22 -9.04
CA ILE A 81 -4.48 -17.28 -8.08
C ILE A 81 -4.58 -16.73 -6.67
N LYS A 82 -3.54 -16.03 -6.25
CA LYS A 82 -3.44 -15.32 -4.95
C LYS A 82 -3.63 -13.83 -5.15
N TYR A 83 -3.85 -13.14 -4.05
CA TYR A 83 -3.91 -11.67 -4.03
C TYR A 83 -3.28 -11.12 -2.77
N GLU A 84 -2.82 -9.87 -2.87
CA GLU A 84 -2.44 -9.00 -1.77
C GLU A 84 -3.09 -7.64 -1.95
N LEU A 85 -3.36 -6.97 -0.82
CA LEU A 85 -3.91 -5.62 -0.80
C LEU A 85 -2.83 -4.66 -0.29
N LEU A 86 -2.57 -3.61 -1.06
CA LEU A 86 -1.75 -2.47 -0.66
C LEU A 86 -2.66 -1.26 -0.42
N ILE A 87 -2.53 -0.65 0.75
CA ILE A 87 -3.18 0.63 1.08
C ILE A 87 -2.14 1.74 0.97
N VAL A 88 -2.50 2.85 0.32
CA VAL A 88 -1.64 4.03 0.24
C VAL A 88 -2.41 5.23 0.75
N GLU A 89 -1.94 5.79 1.85
CA GLU A 89 -2.42 7.05 2.42
C GLU A 89 -1.54 8.18 1.90
N VAL A 90 -2.14 9.13 1.21
CA VAL A 90 -1.42 10.28 0.62
C VAL A 90 -1.69 11.52 1.43
N LYS A 91 -0.68 12.35 1.65
CA LYS A 91 -0.82 13.64 2.33
C LYS A 91 -0.08 14.72 1.56
N LEU A 92 -0.60 15.93 1.65
CA LEU A 92 0.01 17.16 1.12
C LEU A 92 0.25 18.12 2.29
N LEU A 93 1.21 17.77 3.15
CA LEU A 93 1.55 18.47 4.39
C LEU A 93 3.01 18.88 4.41
N GLY A 94 3.36 19.90 5.18
CA GLY A 94 4.76 20.25 5.41
C GLY A 94 5.56 19.12 6.06
N SER A 95 4.91 18.30 6.90
CA SER A 95 5.44 17.04 7.41
C SER A 95 4.32 16.12 7.89
N VAL A 96 4.51 14.80 7.75
CA VAL A 96 3.62 13.78 8.33
C VAL A 96 4.09 13.37 9.72
N GLY A 97 3.15 12.92 10.54
CA GLY A 97 3.43 12.54 11.93
C GLY A 97 2.72 11.26 12.35
N LEU A 98 2.71 11.00 13.65
CA LEU A 98 2.09 9.80 14.24
C LEU A 98 0.61 9.68 13.93
N GLN A 99 -0.11 10.81 13.78
CA GLN A 99 -1.54 10.80 13.46
C GLN A 99 -1.78 10.12 12.10
N GLN A 100 -1.04 10.50 11.06
CA GLN A 100 -1.17 9.96 9.72
C GLN A 100 -0.72 8.49 9.67
N LEU A 101 0.36 8.14 10.37
CA LEU A 101 0.79 6.74 10.51
C LEU A 101 -0.28 5.90 11.20
N SER A 102 -0.89 6.39 12.29
CA SER A 102 -1.96 5.68 13.00
C SER A 102 -3.22 5.49 12.13
N GLN A 103 -3.54 6.44 11.27
CA GLN A 103 -4.63 6.33 10.30
C GLN A 103 -4.37 5.20 9.31
N LEU A 104 -3.16 5.15 8.71
CA LEU A 104 -2.75 4.07 7.81
C LEU A 104 -2.81 2.70 8.51
N ILE A 105 -2.28 2.60 9.75
CA ILE A 105 -2.36 1.39 10.58
C ILE A 105 -3.81 0.93 10.71
N GLY A 106 -4.70 1.85 11.08
CA GLY A 106 -6.14 1.55 11.23
C GLY A 106 -6.75 1.00 9.95
N TYR A 107 -6.44 1.58 8.81
CA TYR A 107 -6.92 1.11 7.51
C TYR A 107 -6.39 -0.29 7.17
N CYS A 108 -5.10 -0.55 7.36
CA CYS A 108 -4.51 -1.86 7.12
C CYS A 108 -5.15 -2.94 8.01
N ILE A 109 -5.34 -2.66 9.31
CA ILE A 109 -5.96 -3.60 10.25
C ILE A 109 -7.42 -3.91 9.85
N VAL A 110 -8.22 -2.88 9.54
CA VAL A 110 -9.65 -3.04 9.26
C VAL A 110 -9.88 -3.71 7.90
N SER A 111 -9.07 -3.39 6.88
CA SER A 111 -9.14 -4.01 5.55
C SER A 111 -8.42 -5.34 5.45
N ASN A 112 -7.66 -5.75 6.46
CA ASN A 112 -6.74 -6.89 6.46
C ASN A 112 -5.64 -6.79 5.39
N ALA A 113 -5.24 -5.57 5.01
CA ALA A 113 -4.14 -5.34 4.07
C ALA A 113 -2.80 -5.60 4.76
N GLN A 114 -1.95 -6.43 4.16
CA GLN A 114 -0.64 -6.74 4.72
C GLN A 114 0.38 -5.62 4.46
N HIS A 115 0.13 -4.78 3.46
CA HIS A 115 1.05 -3.71 3.07
C HIS A 115 0.39 -2.34 3.11
N GLY A 116 1.11 -1.35 3.66
CA GLY A 116 0.66 0.04 3.72
C GLY A 116 1.79 1.03 3.45
N LEU A 117 1.49 2.09 2.70
CA LEU A 117 2.41 3.19 2.44
C LEU A 117 1.78 4.52 2.87
N LEU A 118 2.49 5.28 3.70
CA LEU A 118 2.20 6.68 3.96
C LEU A 118 3.09 7.52 3.05
N ILE A 119 2.49 8.23 2.12
CA ILE A 119 3.20 9.06 1.15
C ILE A 119 2.87 10.53 1.39
N ASN A 120 3.88 11.35 1.69
CA ASN A 120 3.71 12.80 1.80
C ASN A 120 4.23 13.49 0.54
N VAL A 121 3.43 14.33 -0.08
CA VAL A 121 3.79 15.01 -1.33
C VAL A 121 4.62 16.25 -1.00
N ASN A 122 5.86 16.31 -1.53
CA ASN A 122 6.81 17.41 -1.34
C ASN A 122 7.03 17.80 0.14
N GLY A 123 6.99 16.81 1.02
CA GLY A 123 7.18 17.02 2.44
C GLY A 123 7.62 15.73 3.14
N GLY A 124 8.53 15.85 4.08
CA GLY A 124 9.10 14.73 4.82
C GLY A 124 8.31 14.36 6.06
N GLU A 125 8.98 13.67 6.97
CA GLU A 125 8.46 13.27 8.27
C GLU A 125 8.70 14.37 9.32
N SER A 126 7.82 14.43 10.32
CA SER A 126 8.08 15.23 11.51
C SER A 126 9.27 14.68 12.30
N PRO A 127 10.04 15.50 13.01
CA PRO A 127 11.16 15.04 13.82
C PRO A 127 10.78 13.93 14.81
N ARG A 128 9.56 13.99 15.36
CA ARG A 128 9.05 12.97 16.28
C ARG A 128 8.78 11.64 15.60
N LEU A 129 8.22 11.64 14.38
CA LEU A 129 8.01 10.43 13.61
C LEU A 129 9.34 9.83 13.18
N LEU A 130 10.25 10.65 12.65
CA LEU A 130 11.58 10.23 12.25
C LEU A 130 12.35 9.59 13.41
N HIS A 131 12.32 10.22 14.60
CA HIS A 131 12.94 9.66 15.81
C HIS A 131 12.34 8.29 16.17
N LEU A 132 11.01 8.13 16.07
CA LEU A 132 10.36 6.85 16.33
C LEU A 132 10.78 5.78 15.33
N LEU A 133 10.73 6.07 14.04
CA LEU A 133 11.08 5.12 12.97
C LEU A 133 12.55 4.68 13.03
N SER A 134 13.46 5.57 13.46
CA SER A 134 14.89 5.25 13.58
C SER A 134 15.25 4.43 14.83
N ASN A 135 14.51 4.60 15.92
CA ASN A 135 14.81 3.89 17.18
C ASN A 135 13.95 2.64 17.41
N GLU A 136 12.73 2.62 16.85
CA GLU A 136 11.74 1.56 17.01
C GLU A 136 11.20 1.14 15.61
N PRO A 137 12.03 0.55 14.75
CA PRO A 137 11.60 0.22 13.37
C PRO A 137 10.42 -0.76 13.33
N ASP A 138 10.24 -1.58 14.37
CA ASP A 138 9.14 -2.54 14.47
C ASP A 138 7.76 -1.87 14.64
N VAL A 139 7.69 -0.57 14.90
CA VAL A 139 6.43 0.18 14.92
C VAL A 139 5.71 0.14 13.55
N THR A 140 6.45 -0.15 12.49
CA THR A 140 5.93 -0.31 11.13
C THR A 140 5.68 -1.78 10.74
N SER A 141 5.82 -2.73 11.68
CA SER A 141 5.53 -4.15 11.50
C SER A 141 4.56 -4.60 12.59
N ILE A 142 3.27 -4.59 12.30
CA ILE A 142 2.23 -4.86 13.28
C ILE A 142 1.73 -6.30 13.12
N LYS A 143 1.95 -7.12 14.15
CA LYS A 143 1.49 -8.50 14.19
C LYS A 143 0.16 -8.62 14.91
N ARG A 144 -0.81 -9.22 14.24
CA ARG A 144 -2.14 -9.48 14.79
C ARG A 144 -2.46 -10.96 14.74
N MET A 145 -2.89 -11.52 15.87
CA MET A 145 -3.44 -12.87 15.91
C MET A 145 -4.88 -12.87 15.40
N LEU A 146 -5.18 -13.76 14.46
CA LEU A 146 -6.55 -14.00 14.01
C LEU A 146 -7.24 -14.95 14.98
N ALA A 147 -8.34 -14.51 15.61
CA ALA A 147 -9.02 -15.28 16.65
C ALA A 147 -9.58 -16.64 16.17
N TYR A 148 -9.92 -16.75 14.89
CA TYR A 148 -10.59 -17.94 14.33
C TYR A 148 -9.70 -18.78 13.42
N GLU A 149 -8.60 -18.28 12.89
CA GLU A 149 -7.78 -18.96 11.87
C GLU A 149 -6.43 -19.47 12.42
N LYS A 150 -6.16 -19.31 13.72
CA LYS A 150 -4.87 -19.65 14.38
C LYS A 150 -3.64 -19.16 13.61
N GLY A 151 -3.79 -18.07 12.87
CA GLY A 151 -2.76 -17.43 12.08
C GLY A 151 -2.30 -16.10 12.66
N ILE A 152 -1.12 -15.68 12.26
CA ILE A 152 -0.61 -14.32 12.52
C ILE A 152 -0.63 -13.59 11.18
N VAL A 153 -1.28 -12.43 11.13
CA VAL A 153 -1.16 -11.48 10.02
C VAL A 153 -0.16 -10.41 10.42
N GLU A 154 0.79 -10.16 9.57
CA GLU A 154 1.75 -9.08 9.73
C GLU A 154 1.42 -7.96 8.74
N HIS A 155 1.23 -6.75 9.29
CA HIS A 155 1.02 -5.54 8.49
C HIS A 155 2.34 -4.79 8.40
N ASN A 156 2.91 -4.73 7.21
CA ASN A 156 4.20 -4.09 6.92
C ASN A 156 3.95 -2.70 6.32
N LEU A 157 4.51 -1.66 6.94
CA LEU A 157 4.27 -0.28 6.58
C LEU A 157 5.56 0.41 6.14
N GLY A 158 5.39 1.40 5.24
CA GLY A 158 6.45 2.30 4.80
C GLY A 158 6.01 3.76 4.88
N VAL A 159 6.98 4.65 5.09
CA VAL A 159 6.79 6.11 5.04
C VAL A 159 7.74 6.66 3.99
N MET A 160 7.21 7.45 3.05
CA MET A 160 7.95 7.92 1.88
C MET A 160 7.51 9.33 1.51
N GLU A 161 8.35 10.06 0.79
CA GLU A 161 8.00 11.33 0.19
C GLU A 161 7.79 11.16 -1.31
N TRP A 162 6.75 11.79 -1.86
CA TRP A 162 6.55 11.94 -3.30
C TRP A 162 7.12 13.28 -3.75
N ASP A 163 8.21 13.25 -4.51
CA ASP A 163 8.72 14.43 -5.21
C ASP A 163 7.93 14.65 -6.50
N SER A 164 7.11 15.68 -6.51
CA SER A 164 6.24 15.98 -7.65
C SER A 164 6.99 16.52 -8.87
N ASP A 165 8.22 17.02 -8.71
CA ASP A 165 9.02 17.55 -9.79
C ASP A 165 9.71 16.42 -10.57
N SER A 166 10.35 15.49 -9.85
CA SER A 166 10.99 14.32 -10.46
C SER A 166 10.02 13.17 -10.72
N LYS A 167 8.79 13.23 -10.18
CA LYS A 167 7.77 12.17 -10.21
C LYS A 167 8.31 10.83 -9.70
N ASN A 168 8.97 10.88 -8.57
CA ASN A 168 9.62 9.74 -7.96
C ASN A 168 9.41 9.73 -6.44
N LEU A 169 9.62 8.55 -5.82
CA LEU A 169 9.62 8.41 -4.37
C LEU A 169 11.03 8.67 -3.81
N ILE A 170 11.08 9.52 -2.79
CA ILE A 170 12.23 9.69 -1.93
C ILE A 170 12.02 8.81 -0.69
N TYR A 171 13.02 8.02 -0.35
CA TYR A 171 12.93 7.03 0.70
C TYR A 171 13.64 7.52 1.97
N THR A 172 12.98 7.36 3.10
CA THR A 172 13.53 7.73 4.41
C THR A 172 14.62 6.77 4.88
N GLY A 173 14.58 5.53 4.40
CA GLY A 173 15.47 4.46 4.84
C GLY A 173 15.08 3.84 6.19
N TYR A 174 13.94 4.22 6.77
CA TYR A 174 13.47 3.70 8.04
C TYR A 174 12.15 2.94 7.90
N GLY A 175 11.85 2.08 8.87
CA GLY A 175 10.65 1.25 8.89
C GLY A 175 10.80 -0.06 8.14
N LYS A 176 9.72 -0.84 8.09
CA LYS A 176 9.71 -2.20 7.51
C LYS A 176 9.77 -2.17 5.98
N ILE A 177 8.99 -1.32 5.34
CA ILE A 177 9.05 -1.09 3.89
C ILE A 177 9.84 0.21 3.67
N GLN A 178 11.14 0.09 3.42
CA GLN A 178 12.02 1.25 3.22
C GLN A 178 12.00 1.76 1.77
N THR A 179 11.69 0.90 0.81
CA THR A 179 11.65 1.21 -0.63
C THR A 179 10.59 0.37 -1.32
N ILE A 180 10.23 0.70 -2.57
CA ILE A 180 9.36 -0.16 -3.38
C ILE A 180 10.03 -1.52 -3.65
N SER A 181 11.36 -1.59 -3.73
CA SER A 181 12.06 -2.87 -3.86
C SER A 181 11.89 -3.76 -2.62
N HIS A 182 11.86 -3.18 -1.42
CA HIS A 182 11.52 -3.93 -0.19
C HIS A 182 10.06 -4.41 -0.20
N LEU A 183 9.11 -3.59 -0.66
CA LEU A 183 7.73 -4.04 -0.88
C LEU A 183 7.69 -5.22 -1.85
N CYS A 184 8.43 -5.15 -2.97
CA CYS A 184 8.51 -6.24 -3.94
C CYS A 184 9.13 -7.50 -3.34
N TYR A 185 10.11 -7.39 -2.43
CA TYR A 185 10.66 -8.54 -1.71
C TYR A 185 9.57 -9.22 -0.85
N HIS A 186 8.80 -8.48 -0.05
CA HIS A 186 7.68 -9.04 0.72
C HIS A 186 6.63 -9.68 -0.19
N LEU A 187 6.25 -9.03 -1.29
CA LEU A 187 5.34 -9.61 -2.27
C LEU A 187 5.89 -10.92 -2.86
N ALA A 188 7.21 -11.01 -3.14
CA ALA A 188 7.83 -12.23 -3.65
C ALA A 188 7.72 -13.40 -2.66
N GLU A 189 7.86 -13.14 -1.34
CA GLU A 189 7.62 -14.13 -0.29
C GLU A 189 6.15 -14.57 -0.25
N GLU A 190 5.19 -13.62 -0.23
CA GLU A 190 3.74 -13.92 -0.15
C GLU A 190 3.24 -14.72 -1.36
N PHE A 191 3.74 -14.41 -2.55
CA PHE A 191 3.40 -15.13 -3.78
C PHE A 191 4.22 -16.40 -4.01
N ASN A 192 5.15 -16.76 -3.11
CA ASN A 192 6.10 -17.88 -3.24
C ASN A 192 6.84 -17.83 -4.59
N ILE A 193 7.46 -16.68 -4.86
CA ILE A 193 8.30 -16.46 -6.04
C ILE A 193 9.77 -16.72 -5.70
N ILE A 194 10.16 -16.47 -4.45
CA ILE A 194 11.47 -16.76 -3.84
C ILE A 194 11.31 -17.71 -2.66
#